data_6f7f069401b1245f1c095890d6f0cc84
#
_entry.id   6f7f069401b1245f1c095890d6f0cc84
#
_cell.length_a   1.000
_cell.length_b   1.000
_cell.length_c   1.000
_cell.angle_alpha   90.00
_cell.angle_beta   90.00
_cell.angle_gamma   90.00
#
_symmetry.space_group_name_H-M   'P 1'
#
loop_
_entity.id
_entity.type
_entity.pdbx_description
1 polymer ?
#
loop_
_entity_poly.entity_id
_entity_poly.type
_entity_poly.pdbx_seq_one_letter_code
_entity_poly.pdbx_strand_id
1 'polypeptide(L)'
;NAEFKCCMVVNHDEQVKVYSDIAKKLGITEKYGEVVSKASTFLNRHKDLDSVDVVFIDEAHLLFTQGNQGYSGKNQLDDIIKRAKVVVIVFDENQILRMDQYWEKQMIDRYRNKAIEQQNYITLTKQLRMQADNETLAWIDAFTKKQIINKIPHHDYEIKIFDSPEALDLEIKKKASSEKSRLSRVIANYDWDYKKGKKPEDTSKKYWEVDVWIENQRWHKPWNYELEQNLNKDEKKKIKEQAWAEQAHTIAEVGSTYTIQGFDLNYAGVILGKSVKYRNGKIVYDPSETSNGKVTKNRTMEDGTKQNFAKELLKHEIRVL
;
A
#
# COMPACT_ATOMS: atom_id res chain seq x y z
N ASN A 1 -10.36 8.89 -38.73
CA ASN A 1 -10.81 9.03 -37.31
C ASN A 1 -9.69 8.56 -36.43
N ALA A 2 -9.04 9.47 -35.71
CA ALA A 2 -8.07 9.08 -34.68
C ALA A 2 -8.84 8.31 -33.59
N GLU A 3 -8.35 7.12 -33.24
CA GLU A 3 -8.95 6.29 -32.20
C GLU A 3 -8.76 6.96 -30.85
N PHE A 4 -9.85 7.09 -30.06
CA PHE A 4 -9.81 7.67 -28.71
C PHE A 4 -8.98 6.79 -27.78
N LYS A 5 -7.94 7.34 -27.17
CA LYS A 5 -7.01 6.64 -26.30
C LYS A 5 -7.26 6.99 -24.85
N CYS A 6 -7.62 5.97 -24.04
CA CYS A 6 -7.81 6.08 -22.62
C CYS A 6 -6.91 5.08 -21.89
N CYS A 7 -6.17 5.54 -20.87
CA CYS A 7 -5.28 4.71 -20.09
C CYS A 7 -5.56 4.86 -18.60
N MET A 8 -5.28 3.79 -17.85
CA MET A 8 -5.26 3.77 -16.39
C MET A 8 -3.85 3.53 -15.88
N VAL A 9 -3.40 4.41 -15.01
CA VAL A 9 -2.08 4.35 -14.39
C VAL A 9 -2.24 4.16 -12.89
N VAL A 10 -1.55 3.17 -12.35
CA VAL A 10 -1.44 2.94 -10.91
C VAL A 10 -0.05 2.44 -10.57
N ASN A 11 0.60 3.05 -9.58
CA ASN A 11 2.01 2.74 -9.30
C ASN A 11 2.17 1.66 -8.20
N HIS A 12 1.28 0.67 -8.19
CA HIS A 12 1.27 -0.43 -7.25
C HIS A 12 1.04 -1.79 -7.96
N ASP A 13 1.89 -2.80 -7.67
CA ASP A 13 1.88 -4.08 -8.39
C ASP A 13 0.57 -4.85 -8.21
N GLU A 14 0.03 -4.91 -7.00
CA GLU A 14 -1.19 -5.65 -6.72
C GLU A 14 -2.42 -5.00 -7.36
N GLN A 15 -2.50 -3.67 -7.35
CA GLN A 15 -3.59 -2.96 -8.01
C GLN A 15 -3.53 -3.06 -9.53
N VAL A 16 -2.34 -3.06 -10.14
CA VAL A 16 -2.20 -3.32 -11.58
C VAL A 16 -2.81 -4.66 -11.95
N LYS A 17 -2.59 -5.71 -11.14
CA LYS A 17 -3.20 -7.04 -11.37
C LYS A 17 -4.72 -6.96 -11.33
N VAL A 18 -5.28 -6.32 -10.29
CA VAL A 18 -6.75 -6.18 -10.12
C VAL A 18 -7.38 -5.44 -11.29
N TYR A 19 -6.85 -4.26 -11.65
CA TYR A 19 -7.40 -3.47 -12.75
C TYR A 19 -7.20 -4.14 -14.11
N SER A 20 -6.09 -4.84 -14.32
CA SER A 20 -5.86 -5.61 -15.54
C SER A 20 -6.84 -6.78 -15.68
N ASP A 21 -7.14 -7.48 -14.58
CA ASP A 21 -8.15 -8.55 -14.58
C ASP A 21 -9.56 -8.01 -14.87
N ILE A 22 -9.92 -6.87 -14.29
CA ILE A 22 -11.18 -6.19 -14.57
C ILE A 22 -11.25 -5.80 -16.06
N ALA A 23 -10.20 -5.17 -16.59
CA ALA A 23 -10.16 -4.76 -18.00
C ALA A 23 -10.30 -5.95 -18.95
N LYS A 24 -9.69 -7.09 -18.62
CA LYS A 24 -9.82 -8.34 -19.37
C LYS A 24 -11.24 -8.91 -19.30
N LYS A 25 -11.82 -9.02 -18.11
CA LYS A 25 -13.19 -9.51 -17.93
C LYS A 25 -14.25 -8.65 -18.65
N LEU A 26 -13.99 -7.37 -18.80
CA LEU A 26 -14.84 -6.44 -19.55
C LEU A 26 -14.58 -6.42 -21.07
N GLY A 27 -13.64 -7.25 -21.57
CA GLY A 27 -13.26 -7.27 -22.99
C GLY A 27 -12.49 -6.02 -23.46
N ILE A 28 -12.08 -5.15 -22.55
CA ILE A 28 -11.35 -3.90 -22.87
C ILE A 28 -9.97 -4.24 -23.41
N THR A 29 -9.28 -5.18 -22.78
CA THR A 29 -7.94 -5.60 -23.19
C THR A 29 -7.93 -6.23 -24.58
N GLU A 30 -8.96 -6.99 -24.95
CA GLU A 30 -9.09 -7.61 -26.26
C GLU A 30 -9.31 -6.57 -27.36
N LYS A 31 -10.07 -5.50 -27.05
CA LYS A 31 -10.43 -4.49 -28.03
C LYS A 31 -9.38 -3.39 -28.18
N TYR A 32 -8.75 -2.98 -27.09
CA TYR A 32 -7.89 -1.77 -27.04
C TYR A 32 -6.46 -2.06 -26.59
N GLY A 33 -6.11 -3.34 -26.34
CA GLY A 33 -4.82 -3.73 -25.77
C GLY A 33 -4.69 -3.44 -24.29
N GLU A 34 -3.47 -3.46 -23.77
CA GLU A 34 -3.19 -3.20 -22.37
C GLU A 34 -3.33 -1.70 -22.03
N VAL A 35 -4.47 -1.33 -21.49
CA VAL A 35 -4.80 0.04 -21.07
C VAL A 35 -4.38 0.35 -19.63
N VAL A 36 -4.08 -0.67 -18.82
CA VAL A 36 -3.64 -0.53 -17.42
C VAL A 36 -2.14 -0.72 -17.33
N SER A 37 -1.44 0.17 -16.63
CA SER A 37 0.00 0.03 -16.43
C SER A 37 0.53 0.84 -15.24
N LYS A 38 1.78 0.54 -14.84
CA LYS A 38 2.55 1.43 -13.96
C LYS A 38 2.95 2.72 -14.68
N ALA A 39 3.20 3.77 -13.89
CA ALA A 39 3.63 5.06 -14.41
C ALA A 39 4.87 4.97 -15.32
N SER A 40 5.92 4.24 -14.91
CA SER A 40 7.12 4.08 -15.73
C SER A 40 6.84 3.36 -17.06
N THR A 41 5.95 2.36 -17.06
CA THR A 41 5.53 1.64 -18.27
C THR A 41 4.74 2.56 -19.19
N PHE A 42 3.80 3.34 -18.63
CA PHE A 42 3.04 4.34 -19.38
C PHE A 42 3.97 5.35 -20.06
N LEU A 43 4.91 5.93 -19.31
CA LEU A 43 5.86 6.92 -19.82
C LEU A 43 6.77 6.35 -20.91
N ASN A 44 7.14 5.08 -20.82
CA ASN A 44 7.95 4.42 -21.86
C ASN A 44 7.17 4.11 -23.13
N ARG A 45 5.86 3.85 -23.04
CA ARG A 45 4.98 3.56 -24.19
C ARG A 45 4.54 4.85 -24.90
N HIS A 46 4.31 5.92 -24.16
CA HIS A 46 3.78 7.20 -24.67
C HIS A 46 4.86 8.28 -24.55
N LYS A 47 5.74 8.36 -25.53
CA LYS A 47 6.87 9.32 -25.53
C LYS A 47 6.49 10.70 -26.03
N ASP A 48 5.50 10.76 -26.93
CA ASP A 48 5.07 12.00 -27.56
C ASP A 48 4.10 12.79 -26.66
N LEU A 49 4.14 14.12 -26.78
CA LEU A 49 3.22 15.03 -26.09
C LEU A 49 1.79 14.80 -26.59
N ASP A 50 0.81 14.94 -25.68
CA ASP A 50 -0.63 14.80 -25.98
C ASP A 50 -1.01 13.51 -26.75
N SER A 51 -0.22 12.44 -26.56
CA SER A 51 -0.39 11.17 -27.29
C SER A 51 -1.58 10.34 -26.78
N VAL A 52 -2.17 10.70 -25.63
CA VAL A 52 -3.31 10.04 -24.99
C VAL A 52 -4.39 11.07 -24.71
N ASP A 53 -5.66 10.71 -24.97
CA ASP A 53 -6.78 11.64 -24.74
C ASP A 53 -7.10 11.77 -23.26
N VAL A 54 -7.22 10.64 -22.53
CA VAL A 54 -7.52 10.63 -21.09
C VAL A 54 -6.61 9.64 -20.35
N VAL A 55 -6.05 10.07 -19.23
CA VAL A 55 -5.37 9.21 -18.26
C VAL A 55 -6.05 9.31 -16.90
N PHE A 56 -6.47 8.17 -16.37
CA PHE A 56 -6.87 8.06 -14.98
C PHE A 56 -5.66 7.60 -14.16
N ILE A 57 -5.37 8.30 -13.07
CA ILE A 57 -4.30 7.93 -12.14
C ILE A 57 -4.94 7.64 -10.79
N ASP A 58 -4.98 6.37 -10.42
CA ASP A 58 -5.38 5.98 -9.08
C ASP A 58 -4.16 5.88 -8.16
N GLU A 59 -4.36 6.17 -6.87
CA GLU A 59 -3.28 6.21 -5.89
C GLU A 59 -2.10 7.08 -6.35
N ALA A 60 -2.36 8.28 -6.87
CA ALA A 60 -1.34 9.15 -7.45
C ALA A 60 -0.25 9.55 -6.44
N HIS A 61 -0.50 9.45 -5.14
CA HIS A 61 0.50 9.63 -4.08
C HIS A 61 1.63 8.59 -4.13
N LEU A 62 1.46 7.47 -4.88
CA LEU A 62 2.49 6.46 -5.11
C LEU A 62 3.41 6.79 -6.30
N LEU A 63 3.17 7.86 -7.03
CA LEU A 63 4.05 8.30 -8.11
C LEU A 63 5.38 8.81 -7.55
N PHE A 64 6.45 8.56 -8.29
CA PHE A 64 7.77 9.06 -7.90
C PHE A 64 7.88 10.56 -8.12
N THR A 65 8.36 11.25 -7.10
CA THR A 65 8.61 12.69 -7.07
C THR A 65 10.09 13.02 -7.10
N GLN A 66 10.91 12.03 -7.38
CA GLN A 66 12.36 12.11 -7.64
C GLN A 66 12.80 10.91 -8.46
N GLY A 67 14.02 10.96 -9.04
CA GLY A 67 14.59 9.83 -9.75
C GLY A 67 14.68 8.56 -8.90
N ASN A 68 14.39 7.43 -9.51
CA ASN A 68 14.43 6.10 -8.90
C ASN A 68 14.91 5.06 -9.93
N GLN A 69 15.22 3.84 -9.48
CA GLN A 69 15.50 2.72 -10.36
C GLN A 69 14.30 2.49 -11.31
N GLY A 70 14.50 2.70 -12.61
CA GLY A 70 13.46 2.61 -13.63
C GLY A 70 12.73 3.92 -13.95
N TYR A 71 13.11 5.05 -13.32
CA TYR A 71 12.61 6.38 -13.65
C TYR A 71 13.70 7.43 -13.43
N SER A 72 14.13 8.09 -14.48
CA SER A 72 15.20 9.11 -14.45
C SER A 72 14.69 10.56 -14.34
N GLY A 73 13.37 10.79 -14.42
CA GLY A 73 12.76 12.11 -14.32
C GLY A 73 12.70 12.65 -12.90
N LYS A 74 12.16 13.87 -12.78
CA LYS A 74 11.99 14.56 -11.50
C LYS A 74 10.63 14.30 -10.83
N ASN A 75 9.56 14.20 -11.63
CA ASN A 75 8.20 14.00 -11.13
C ASN A 75 7.37 13.24 -12.18
N GLN A 76 6.90 12.05 -11.83
CA GLN A 76 6.12 11.21 -12.76
C GLN A 76 4.78 11.84 -13.14
N LEU A 77 4.14 12.61 -12.24
CA LEU A 77 2.87 13.27 -12.56
C LEU A 77 3.06 14.36 -13.62
N ASP A 78 4.08 15.20 -13.47
CA ASP A 78 4.39 16.21 -14.50
C ASP A 78 4.64 15.57 -15.86
N ASP A 79 5.35 14.45 -15.88
CA ASP A 79 5.66 13.76 -17.13
C ASP A 79 4.44 13.06 -17.74
N ILE A 80 3.49 12.59 -16.93
CA ILE A 80 2.21 12.06 -17.41
C ILE A 80 1.32 13.18 -17.97
N ILE A 81 1.23 14.31 -17.24
CA ILE A 81 0.43 15.47 -17.67
C ILE A 81 0.86 15.97 -19.07
N LYS A 82 2.14 15.94 -19.38
CA LYS A 82 2.64 16.34 -20.73
C LYS A 82 2.20 15.39 -21.86
N ARG A 83 1.77 14.19 -21.55
CA ARG A 83 1.44 13.12 -22.51
C ARG A 83 -0.05 12.90 -22.69
N ALA A 84 -0.88 13.54 -21.89
CA ALA A 84 -2.32 13.37 -21.91
C ALA A 84 -3.05 14.70 -21.98
N LYS A 85 -4.11 14.77 -22.79
CA LYS A 85 -4.96 15.96 -22.90
C LYS A 85 -5.78 16.21 -21.64
N VAL A 86 -6.24 15.11 -21.00
CA VAL A 86 -6.99 15.14 -19.74
C VAL A 86 -6.37 14.14 -18.76
N VAL A 87 -6.14 14.58 -17.52
CA VAL A 87 -5.62 13.72 -16.45
C VAL A 87 -6.57 13.80 -15.25
N VAL A 88 -7.12 12.65 -14.86
CA VAL A 88 -7.95 12.50 -13.68
C VAL A 88 -7.10 11.83 -12.58
N ILE A 89 -7.02 12.45 -11.40
CA ILE A 89 -6.08 12.07 -10.34
C ILE A 89 -6.86 11.78 -9.05
N VAL A 90 -6.64 10.59 -8.46
CA VAL A 90 -7.05 10.28 -7.11
C VAL A 90 -5.82 10.29 -6.21
N PHE A 91 -5.86 11.07 -5.12
CA PHE A 91 -4.70 11.34 -4.28
C PHE A 91 -5.07 11.38 -2.79
N ASP A 92 -4.31 10.66 -1.96
CA ASP A 92 -4.37 10.76 -0.49
C ASP A 92 -2.95 10.96 0.08
N GLU A 93 -2.67 12.19 0.56
CA GLU A 93 -1.36 12.55 1.12
C GLU A 93 -0.97 11.73 2.36
N ASN A 94 -1.96 11.12 3.04
CA ASN A 94 -1.71 10.33 4.26
C ASN A 94 -1.37 8.85 3.97
N GLN A 95 -1.26 8.46 2.71
CA GLN A 95 -0.90 7.09 2.30
C GLN A 95 0.46 7.02 1.60
N ILE A 96 1.26 8.05 1.69
CA ILE A 96 2.65 8.06 1.19
C ILE A 96 3.49 7.18 2.12
N LEU A 97 4.12 6.13 1.56
CA LEU A 97 4.86 5.13 2.34
C LEU A 97 6.37 5.13 2.08
N ARG A 98 6.86 5.93 1.14
CA ARG A 98 8.26 5.87 0.72
C ARG A 98 8.82 7.26 0.47
N MET A 99 10.12 7.41 0.74
CA MET A 99 10.81 8.67 0.55
C MET A 99 10.88 9.13 -0.91
N ASP A 100 10.98 8.21 -1.86
CA ASP A 100 10.98 8.50 -3.30
C ASP A 100 9.60 8.86 -3.87
N GLN A 101 8.54 8.64 -3.07
CA GLN A 101 7.15 9.01 -3.32
C GLN A 101 6.69 10.17 -2.42
N TYR A 102 7.58 10.78 -1.64
CA TYR A 102 7.21 11.87 -0.75
C TYR A 102 6.88 13.13 -1.54
N TRP A 103 5.71 13.70 -1.26
CA TRP A 103 5.22 14.91 -1.89
C TRP A 103 5.42 16.09 -0.96
N GLU A 104 6.24 17.05 -1.39
CA GLU A 104 6.41 18.30 -0.65
C GLU A 104 5.10 19.08 -0.64
N LYS A 105 4.79 19.72 0.47
CA LYS A 105 3.52 20.46 0.63
C LYS A 105 3.33 21.48 -0.51
N GLN A 106 4.36 22.20 -0.88
CA GLN A 106 4.31 23.19 -1.97
C GLN A 106 3.96 22.53 -3.31
N MET A 107 4.45 21.32 -3.53
CA MET A 107 4.14 20.54 -4.74
C MET A 107 2.65 20.14 -4.76
N ILE A 108 2.13 19.62 -3.64
CA ILE A 108 0.71 19.29 -3.52
C ILE A 108 -0.16 20.52 -3.71
N ASP A 109 0.17 21.64 -3.04
CA ASP A 109 -0.58 22.88 -3.10
C ASP A 109 -0.61 23.45 -4.52
N ARG A 110 0.48 23.34 -5.28
CA ARG A 110 0.53 23.76 -6.70
C ARG A 110 -0.51 23.04 -7.55
N TYR A 111 -0.62 21.72 -7.46
CA TYR A 111 -1.64 20.96 -8.23
C TYR A 111 -3.05 21.21 -7.72
N ARG A 112 -3.22 21.26 -6.40
CA ARG A 112 -4.51 21.52 -5.75
C ARG A 112 -5.07 22.89 -6.16
N ASN A 113 -4.28 23.94 -6.04
CA ASN A 113 -4.69 25.30 -6.39
C ASN A 113 -5.06 25.41 -7.87
N LYS A 114 -4.24 24.84 -8.77
CA LYS A 114 -4.55 24.79 -10.19
C LYS A 114 -5.90 24.10 -10.47
N ALA A 115 -6.17 22.96 -9.80
CA ALA A 115 -7.44 22.26 -9.97
C ALA A 115 -8.64 23.05 -9.40
N ILE A 116 -8.47 23.77 -8.29
CA ILE A 116 -9.48 24.66 -7.71
C ILE A 116 -9.79 25.83 -8.65
N GLU A 117 -8.76 26.52 -9.15
CA GLU A 117 -8.92 27.63 -10.10
C GLU A 117 -9.66 27.21 -11.38
N GLN A 118 -9.46 25.98 -11.82
CA GLN A 118 -10.15 25.40 -12.97
C GLN A 118 -11.49 24.76 -12.65
N GLN A 119 -11.97 24.83 -11.41
CA GLN A 119 -13.20 24.18 -10.92
C GLN A 119 -13.22 22.65 -11.11
N ASN A 120 -12.04 22.03 -11.10
CA ASN A 120 -11.83 20.60 -11.31
C ASN A 120 -11.38 19.85 -10.04
N TYR A 121 -11.52 20.47 -8.85
CA TYR A 121 -11.14 19.87 -7.58
C TYR A 121 -12.34 19.31 -6.83
N ILE A 122 -12.28 18.02 -6.50
CA ILE A 122 -13.35 17.33 -5.74
C ILE A 122 -12.73 16.72 -4.48
N THR A 123 -13.34 17.00 -3.32
CA THR A 123 -12.96 16.38 -2.05
C THR A 123 -13.86 15.20 -1.76
N LEU A 124 -13.31 14.00 -1.65
CA LEU A 124 -14.02 12.81 -1.21
C LEU A 124 -14.03 12.78 0.32
N THR A 125 -15.18 12.99 0.92
CA THR A 125 -15.33 13.10 2.39
C THR A 125 -15.98 11.88 3.04
N LYS A 126 -16.66 11.03 2.26
CA LYS A 126 -17.36 9.85 2.78
C LYS A 126 -16.43 8.65 2.80
N GLN A 127 -16.29 8.03 3.98
CA GLN A 127 -15.70 6.70 4.11
C GLN A 127 -16.75 5.65 3.71
N LEU A 128 -16.44 4.87 2.66
CA LEU A 128 -17.35 3.85 2.11
C LEU A 128 -16.82 2.42 2.26
N ARG A 129 -15.54 2.25 2.56
CA ARG A 129 -14.89 0.94 2.66
C ARG A 129 -15.23 0.22 3.96
N MET A 130 -15.17 0.93 5.08
CA MET A 130 -15.50 0.37 6.38
C MET A 130 -16.96 0.63 6.70
N GLN A 131 -17.70 -0.42 6.98
CA GLN A 131 -19.07 -0.32 7.51
C GLN A 131 -19.02 -0.07 9.04
N ALA A 132 -18.33 1.00 9.43
CA ALA A 132 -18.15 1.40 10.80
C ALA A 132 -18.97 2.64 11.13
N ASP A 133 -19.44 2.71 12.37
CA ASP A 133 -20.13 3.89 12.89
C ASP A 133 -19.15 5.04 13.16
N ASN A 134 -19.69 6.22 13.45
CA ASN A 134 -18.90 7.43 13.67
C ASN A 134 -17.96 7.34 14.89
N GLU A 135 -18.31 6.58 15.94
CA GLU A 135 -17.46 6.44 17.12
C GLU A 135 -16.26 5.53 16.83
N THR A 136 -16.48 4.46 16.07
CA THR A 136 -15.39 3.58 15.59
C THR A 136 -14.44 4.35 14.66
N LEU A 137 -14.98 5.14 13.73
CA LEU A 137 -14.16 5.99 12.84
C LEU A 137 -13.37 7.03 13.64
N ALA A 138 -13.99 7.65 14.65
CA ALA A 138 -13.31 8.60 15.53
C ALA A 138 -12.20 7.93 16.37
N TRP A 139 -12.40 6.67 16.81
CA TRP A 139 -11.39 5.89 17.51
C TRP A 139 -10.19 5.59 16.60
N ILE A 140 -10.45 5.14 15.37
CA ILE A 140 -9.40 4.88 14.36
C ILE A 140 -8.61 6.15 14.06
N ASP A 141 -9.29 7.28 13.88
CA ASP A 141 -8.64 8.58 13.67
C ASP A 141 -7.82 9.03 14.89
N ALA A 142 -8.31 8.78 16.10
CA ALA A 142 -7.53 9.07 17.32
C ALA A 142 -6.26 8.22 17.37
N PHE A 143 -6.35 6.93 17.06
CA PHE A 143 -5.21 6.01 17.03
C PHE A 143 -4.21 6.40 15.93
N THR A 144 -4.67 6.52 14.69
CA THR A 144 -3.78 6.68 13.52
C THR A 144 -3.28 8.13 13.33
N LYS A 145 -4.14 9.13 13.54
CA LYS A 145 -3.81 10.55 13.29
C LYS A 145 -3.30 11.27 14.54
N LYS A 146 -4.02 11.12 15.68
CA LYS A 146 -3.70 11.82 16.92
C LYS A 146 -2.71 11.07 17.82
N GLN A 147 -2.43 9.79 17.49
CA GLN A 147 -1.53 8.93 18.25
C GLN A 147 -2.00 8.69 19.70
N ILE A 148 -3.32 8.64 19.91
CA ILE A 148 -3.96 8.45 21.21
C ILE A 148 -4.70 7.11 21.21
N ILE A 149 -4.53 6.34 22.29
CA ILE A 149 -5.28 5.11 22.51
C ILE A 149 -6.47 5.42 23.43
N ASN A 150 -7.65 5.41 22.86
CA ASN A 150 -8.91 5.54 23.61
C ASN A 150 -9.47 4.14 23.95
N LYS A 151 -10.49 4.11 24.82
CA LYS A 151 -11.27 2.89 25.02
C LYS A 151 -11.95 2.50 23.70
N ILE A 152 -11.88 1.23 23.34
CA ILE A 152 -12.54 0.71 22.12
C ILE A 152 -14.05 0.89 22.27
N PRO A 153 -14.74 1.52 21.29
CA PRO A 153 -16.19 1.64 21.30
C PRO A 153 -16.84 0.25 21.15
N HIS A 154 -18.06 0.14 21.66
CA HIS A 154 -18.81 -1.11 21.66
C HIS A 154 -19.93 -1.02 20.60
N HIS A 155 -19.61 -1.45 19.39
CA HIS A 155 -20.49 -1.35 18.21
C HIS A 155 -20.39 -2.61 17.34
N ASP A 156 -21.16 -2.64 16.26
CA ASP A 156 -21.23 -3.78 15.32
C ASP A 156 -19.91 -3.99 14.55
N TYR A 157 -19.08 -2.95 14.41
CA TYR A 157 -17.73 -3.09 13.85
C TYR A 157 -16.80 -3.72 14.86
N GLU A 158 -16.36 -4.92 14.57
CA GLU A 158 -15.59 -5.75 15.51
C GLU A 158 -14.12 -5.30 15.58
N ILE A 159 -13.71 -4.67 16.69
CA ILE A 159 -12.30 -4.41 17.02
C ILE A 159 -11.94 -5.28 18.23
N LYS A 160 -10.92 -6.14 18.07
CA LYS A 160 -10.41 -7.01 19.12
C LYS A 160 -8.92 -6.81 19.34
N ILE A 161 -8.49 -6.90 20.59
CA ILE A 161 -7.08 -6.98 20.97
C ILE A 161 -6.83 -8.40 21.47
N PHE A 162 -5.72 -8.98 21.07
CA PHE A 162 -5.31 -10.33 21.45
C PHE A 162 -4.04 -10.28 22.30
N ASP A 163 -3.98 -11.17 23.28
CA ASP A 163 -2.82 -11.27 24.19
C ASP A 163 -1.62 -11.98 23.52
N SER A 164 -1.86 -12.67 22.42
CA SER A 164 -0.78 -13.34 21.69
C SER A 164 -1.02 -13.33 20.16
N PRO A 165 0.05 -13.37 19.35
CA PRO A 165 -0.07 -13.49 17.90
C PRO A 165 -0.64 -14.85 17.46
N GLU A 166 -0.50 -15.91 18.27
CA GLU A 166 -1.13 -17.22 18.04
C GLU A 166 -2.64 -17.09 18.07
N ALA A 167 -3.18 -16.44 19.10
CA ALA A 167 -4.62 -16.25 19.25
C ALA A 167 -5.20 -15.40 18.12
N LEU A 168 -4.48 -14.34 17.72
CA LEU A 168 -4.80 -13.51 16.56
C LEU A 168 -4.84 -14.35 15.27
N ASP A 169 -3.77 -15.10 14.99
CA ASP A 169 -3.63 -15.93 13.78
C ASP A 169 -4.73 -16.99 13.70
N LEU A 170 -5.06 -17.60 14.83
CA LEU A 170 -6.12 -18.61 14.93
C LEU A 170 -7.49 -18.01 14.60
N GLU A 171 -7.80 -16.83 15.13
CA GLU A 171 -9.07 -16.15 14.84
C GLU A 171 -9.13 -15.71 13.35
N ILE A 172 -8.05 -15.19 12.77
CA ILE A 172 -8.00 -14.85 11.36
C ILE A 172 -8.20 -16.10 10.47
N LYS A 173 -7.57 -17.22 10.78
CA LYS A 173 -7.79 -18.50 10.07
C LYS A 173 -9.24 -18.94 10.15
N LYS A 174 -9.87 -18.82 11.33
CA LYS A 174 -11.29 -19.13 11.52
C LYS A 174 -12.18 -18.22 10.67
N LYS A 175 -11.91 -16.89 10.62
CA LYS A 175 -12.63 -15.96 9.74
C LYS A 175 -12.42 -16.33 8.27
N ALA A 176 -11.20 -16.64 7.86
CA ALA A 176 -10.86 -17.01 6.49
C ALA A 176 -11.48 -18.34 6.01
N SER A 177 -11.90 -19.22 6.92
CA SER A 177 -12.55 -20.49 6.55
C SER A 177 -13.99 -20.33 6.02
N SER A 178 -14.60 -19.16 6.24
CA SER A 178 -15.92 -18.82 5.68
C SER A 178 -15.77 -18.19 4.29
N GLU A 179 -16.57 -18.60 3.33
CA GLU A 179 -16.58 -18.01 1.98
C GLU A 179 -16.84 -16.50 1.98
N LYS A 180 -17.73 -16.04 2.90
CA LYS A 180 -18.08 -14.62 3.03
C LYS A 180 -16.93 -13.75 3.55
N SER A 181 -15.97 -14.34 4.25
CA SER A 181 -14.84 -13.64 4.88
C SER A 181 -13.48 -14.25 4.53
N ARG A 182 -13.40 -14.93 3.40
CA ARG A 182 -12.17 -15.63 2.95
C ARG A 182 -10.96 -14.71 2.75
N LEU A 183 -11.20 -13.42 2.48
CA LEU A 183 -10.15 -12.41 2.35
C LEU A 183 -9.76 -11.86 3.72
N SER A 184 -9.41 -12.75 4.65
CA SER A 184 -8.93 -12.39 5.99
C SER A 184 -7.48 -12.84 6.14
N ARG A 185 -6.59 -11.92 6.54
CA ARG A 185 -5.14 -12.16 6.59
C ARG A 185 -4.49 -11.52 7.81
N VAL A 186 -3.40 -12.11 8.25
CA VAL A 186 -2.47 -11.46 9.19
C VAL A 186 -1.53 -10.56 8.40
N ILE A 187 -1.38 -9.33 8.86
CA ILE A 187 -0.53 -8.31 8.26
C ILE A 187 0.31 -7.62 9.34
N ALA A 188 1.43 -7.04 8.95
CA ALA A 188 2.30 -6.32 9.88
C ALA A 188 2.93 -5.09 9.20
N ASN A 189 3.33 -4.09 10.00
CA ASN A 189 4.19 -3.02 9.52
C ASN A 189 5.60 -3.54 9.20
N TYR A 190 6.41 -2.77 8.47
CA TYR A 190 7.66 -3.26 7.87
C TYR A 190 8.86 -3.19 8.84
N ASP A 191 8.72 -3.87 9.99
CA ASP A 191 9.73 -3.90 11.04
C ASP A 191 10.60 -5.17 11.05
N TRP A 192 10.30 -6.14 10.20
CA TRP A 192 11.08 -7.37 10.01
C TRP A 192 11.83 -7.33 8.69
N ASP A 193 13.02 -7.91 8.70
CA ASP A 193 13.87 -7.95 7.52
C ASP A 193 13.23 -8.75 6.38
N TYR A 194 13.39 -8.22 5.18
CA TYR A 194 12.99 -8.88 3.95
C TYR A 194 13.83 -8.40 2.77
N LYS A 195 14.44 -9.33 2.06
CA LYS A 195 15.19 -9.08 0.83
C LYS A 195 14.68 -10.01 -0.27
N LYS A 196 13.83 -9.50 -1.15
CA LYS A 196 13.22 -10.29 -2.24
C LYS A 196 14.28 -11.05 -3.04
N GLY A 197 14.08 -12.37 -3.21
CA GLY A 197 14.98 -13.23 -3.96
C GLY A 197 16.30 -13.57 -3.26
N LYS A 198 16.46 -13.21 -1.98
CA LYS A 198 17.61 -13.60 -1.15
C LYS A 198 17.13 -14.44 0.03
N LYS A 199 17.98 -15.36 0.48
CA LYS A 199 17.72 -16.12 1.72
C LYS A 199 18.01 -15.27 2.95
N PRO A 200 17.39 -15.58 4.11
CA PRO A 200 17.79 -15.02 5.39
C PRO A 200 19.29 -15.20 5.65
N GLU A 201 19.89 -14.22 6.32
CA GLU A 201 21.32 -14.31 6.72
C GLU A 201 21.51 -15.39 7.80
N ASP A 202 20.51 -15.56 8.66
CA ASP A 202 20.45 -16.69 9.60
C ASP A 202 20.10 -17.97 8.84
N THR A 203 21.09 -18.83 8.65
CA THR A 203 20.97 -20.10 7.90
C THR A 203 20.07 -21.14 8.54
N SER A 204 19.69 -20.96 9.82
CA SER A 204 18.69 -21.80 10.50
C SER A 204 17.27 -21.51 10.02
N LYS A 205 17.04 -20.35 9.41
CA LYS A 205 15.73 -19.91 8.89
C LYS A 205 15.61 -20.25 7.41
N LYS A 206 14.54 -20.94 7.07
CA LYS A 206 14.21 -21.23 5.65
C LYS A 206 13.66 -20.01 4.93
N TYR A 207 12.92 -19.16 5.64
CA TYR A 207 12.19 -18.01 5.12
C TYR A 207 12.56 -16.74 5.88
N TRP A 208 12.35 -15.59 5.26
CA TRP A 208 12.15 -14.35 5.98
C TRP A 208 10.87 -14.48 6.79
N GLU A 209 10.88 -14.09 8.06
CA GLU A 209 9.79 -14.34 8.98
C GLU A 209 9.47 -13.10 9.79
N VAL A 210 8.18 -12.91 10.05
CA VAL A 210 7.75 -12.14 11.21
C VAL A 210 7.91 -13.04 12.41
N ASP A 211 8.64 -12.62 13.42
CA ASP A 211 8.75 -13.32 14.69
C ASP A 211 8.44 -12.39 15.87
N VAL A 212 7.67 -12.92 16.80
CA VAL A 212 7.22 -12.23 18.01
C VAL A 212 7.54 -13.11 19.21
N TRP A 213 8.19 -12.52 20.18
CA TRP A 213 8.51 -13.18 21.45
C TRP A 213 7.61 -12.63 22.55
N ILE A 214 6.88 -13.50 23.22
CA ILE A 214 6.12 -13.18 24.42
C ILE A 214 6.68 -14.06 25.53
N GLU A 215 7.29 -13.45 26.53
CA GLU A 215 8.08 -14.14 27.56
C GLU A 215 9.14 -15.05 26.90
N ASN A 216 9.00 -16.37 27.06
CA ASN A 216 9.92 -17.37 26.49
C ASN A 216 9.32 -18.13 25.28
N GLN A 217 8.16 -17.72 24.79
CA GLN A 217 7.50 -18.35 23.64
C GLN A 217 7.72 -17.53 22.38
N ARG A 218 8.15 -18.20 21.33
CA ARG A 218 8.34 -17.62 20.02
C ARG A 218 7.22 -18.03 19.08
N TRP A 219 6.48 -17.04 18.58
CA TRP A 219 5.60 -17.23 17.44
C TRP A 219 6.29 -16.67 16.19
N HIS A 220 6.20 -17.37 15.07
CA HIS A 220 6.76 -16.92 13.81
C HIS A 220 5.97 -17.43 12.61
N LYS A 221 5.97 -16.67 11.51
CA LYS A 221 5.39 -17.05 10.22
C LYS A 221 6.22 -16.49 9.08
N PRO A 222 6.24 -17.16 7.91
CA PRO A 222 6.80 -16.60 6.69
C PRO A 222 6.22 -15.22 6.39
N TRP A 223 7.03 -14.36 5.77
CA TRP A 223 6.78 -12.94 5.61
C TRP A 223 6.90 -12.53 4.14
N ASN A 224 5.91 -11.80 3.60
CA ASN A 224 6.01 -11.20 2.25
C ASN A 224 6.34 -12.18 1.10
N TYR A 225 5.39 -12.92 0.56
CA TYR A 225 5.57 -13.79 -0.61
C TYR A 225 6.59 -14.92 -0.45
N GLU A 226 7.04 -15.23 0.76
CA GLU A 226 8.03 -16.30 0.96
C GLU A 226 7.50 -17.69 0.58
N LEU A 227 6.22 -17.94 0.76
CA LEU A 227 5.64 -19.24 0.41
C LEU A 227 5.42 -19.44 -1.09
N GLU A 228 5.43 -18.39 -1.90
CA GLU A 228 5.37 -18.51 -3.37
C GLU A 228 6.52 -19.37 -3.92
N GLN A 229 7.69 -19.39 -3.26
CA GLN A 229 8.82 -20.23 -3.67
C GLN A 229 8.53 -21.74 -3.60
N ASN A 230 7.56 -22.18 -2.79
CA ASN A 230 7.18 -23.58 -2.65
C ASN A 230 6.22 -24.05 -3.77
N LEU A 231 5.64 -23.14 -4.52
CA LEU A 231 4.69 -23.44 -5.58
C LEU A 231 5.40 -23.93 -6.83
N ASN A 232 4.81 -24.92 -7.49
CA ASN A 232 5.27 -25.37 -8.80
C ASN A 232 4.90 -24.37 -9.92
N LYS A 233 5.34 -24.61 -11.15
CA LYS A 233 5.13 -23.70 -12.29
C LYS A 233 3.65 -23.49 -12.61
N ASP A 234 2.82 -24.52 -12.53
CA ASP A 234 1.40 -24.45 -12.84
C ASP A 234 0.63 -23.68 -11.77
N GLU A 235 0.96 -23.89 -10.49
CA GLU A 235 0.42 -23.14 -9.37
C GLU A 235 0.78 -21.65 -9.49
N LYS A 236 2.04 -21.32 -9.75
CA LYS A 236 2.48 -19.93 -10.00
C LYS A 236 1.75 -19.28 -11.16
N LYS A 237 1.47 -20.03 -12.23
CA LYS A 237 0.69 -19.52 -13.36
C LYS A 237 -0.75 -19.19 -12.98
N LYS A 238 -1.38 -20.02 -12.15
CA LYS A 238 -2.76 -19.81 -11.68
C LYS A 238 -2.91 -18.57 -10.80
N ILE A 239 -1.91 -18.26 -9.97
CA ILE A 239 -1.98 -17.12 -9.03
C ILE A 239 -1.41 -15.82 -9.62
N LYS A 240 -0.83 -15.84 -10.82
CA LYS A 240 -0.11 -14.71 -11.41
C LYS A 240 -0.93 -13.42 -11.47
N GLU A 241 -2.23 -13.55 -11.75
CA GLU A 241 -3.17 -12.43 -11.88
C GLU A 241 -3.92 -12.14 -10.57
N GLN A 242 -3.69 -12.91 -9.49
CA GLN A 242 -4.33 -12.74 -8.19
C GLN A 242 -3.52 -11.78 -7.31
N ALA A 243 -4.21 -10.90 -6.58
CA ALA A 243 -3.59 -10.14 -5.51
C ALA A 243 -3.13 -11.06 -4.37
N TRP A 244 -2.17 -10.62 -3.57
CA TRP A 244 -1.60 -11.44 -2.48
C TRP A 244 -2.69 -12.06 -1.58
N ALA A 245 -3.66 -11.28 -1.13
CA ALA A 245 -4.72 -11.75 -0.25
C ALA A 245 -5.68 -12.76 -0.90
N GLU A 246 -5.78 -12.80 -2.23
CA GLU A 246 -6.64 -13.74 -2.97
C GLU A 246 -5.99 -15.13 -3.11
N GLN A 247 -4.68 -15.22 -2.96
CA GLN A 247 -3.94 -16.46 -3.09
C GLN A 247 -4.15 -17.33 -1.86
N ALA A 248 -4.59 -18.57 -2.03
CA ALA A 248 -4.98 -19.44 -0.92
C ALA A 248 -3.84 -19.74 0.07
N HIS A 249 -2.59 -19.88 -0.41
CA HIS A 249 -1.44 -20.20 0.44
C HIS A 249 -1.03 -19.07 1.38
N THR A 250 -1.41 -17.80 1.08
CA THR A 250 -1.00 -16.65 1.88
C THR A 250 -1.66 -16.57 3.26
N ILE A 251 -2.67 -17.41 3.53
CA ILE A 251 -3.19 -17.59 4.91
C ILE A 251 -2.10 -18.08 5.87
N ALA A 252 -1.08 -18.75 5.37
CA ALA A 252 0.06 -19.24 6.14
C ALA A 252 1.24 -18.25 6.18
N GLU A 253 1.09 -17.07 5.60
CA GLU A 253 2.06 -15.97 5.65
C GLU A 253 1.55 -14.79 6.47
N VAL A 254 2.46 -13.86 6.77
CA VAL A 254 2.14 -12.50 7.19
C VAL A 254 2.37 -11.56 6.01
N GLY A 255 1.38 -10.75 5.65
CA GLY A 255 1.54 -9.70 4.67
C GLY A 255 2.14 -8.43 5.26
N SER A 256 2.72 -7.59 4.42
CA SER A 256 3.15 -6.25 4.81
C SER A 256 2.18 -5.19 4.31
N THR A 257 2.36 -3.97 4.76
CA THR A 257 1.69 -2.79 4.23
C THR A 257 1.71 -2.75 2.69
N TYR A 258 2.83 -3.16 2.08
CA TYR A 258 2.98 -3.18 0.62
C TYR A 258 2.22 -4.30 -0.08
N THR A 259 1.86 -5.37 0.61
CA THR A 259 1.07 -6.46 0.02
C THR A 259 -0.42 -6.18 -0.02
N ILE A 260 -0.89 -5.25 0.83
CA ILE A 260 -2.32 -4.95 0.98
C ILE A 260 -2.69 -3.52 0.62
N GLN A 261 -1.74 -2.65 0.32
CA GLN A 261 -2.02 -1.26 -0.04
C GLN A 261 -2.97 -1.18 -1.24
N GLY A 262 -4.11 -0.52 -1.05
CA GLY A 262 -5.16 -0.43 -2.07
C GLY A 262 -6.01 -1.71 -2.23
N PHE A 263 -5.91 -2.68 -1.30
CA PHE A 263 -6.70 -3.90 -1.27
C PHE A 263 -7.50 -4.01 0.03
N ASP A 264 -8.78 -4.35 -0.06
CA ASP A 264 -9.65 -4.46 1.12
C ASP A 264 -9.69 -5.89 1.64
N LEU A 265 -9.49 -6.06 2.95
CA LEU A 265 -9.66 -7.32 3.66
C LEU A 265 -11.01 -7.38 4.37
N ASN A 266 -11.59 -8.58 4.46
CA ASN A 266 -12.79 -8.78 5.30
C ASN A 266 -12.44 -8.66 6.78
N TYR A 267 -11.32 -9.24 7.22
CA TYR A 267 -10.73 -9.08 8.54
C TYR A 267 -9.22 -8.97 8.42
N ALA A 268 -8.66 -7.97 9.09
CA ALA A 268 -7.23 -7.75 9.18
C ALA A 268 -6.75 -8.07 10.59
N GLY A 269 -5.84 -9.03 10.72
CA GLY A 269 -5.10 -9.30 11.95
C GLY A 269 -3.80 -8.50 11.93
N VAL A 270 -3.74 -7.37 12.63
CA VAL A 270 -2.61 -6.44 12.56
C VAL A 270 -1.60 -6.70 13.66
N ILE A 271 -0.33 -6.93 13.30
CA ILE A 271 0.80 -7.01 14.22
C ILE A 271 1.63 -5.73 14.07
N LEU A 272 1.74 -4.97 15.14
CA LEU A 272 2.58 -3.77 15.20
C LEU A 272 3.95 -4.15 15.76
N GLY A 273 4.99 -3.87 14.99
CA GLY A 273 6.37 -4.19 15.35
C GLY A 273 7.05 -3.12 16.23
N LYS A 274 8.37 -3.24 16.34
CA LYS A 274 9.21 -2.50 17.30
C LYS A 274 9.25 -0.99 17.06
N SER A 275 9.00 -0.54 15.82
CA SER A 275 9.00 0.90 15.49
C SER A 275 7.79 1.63 16.08
N VAL A 276 6.74 0.90 16.49
CA VAL A 276 5.54 1.47 17.12
C VAL A 276 5.63 1.28 18.62
N LYS A 277 5.74 2.37 19.36
CA LYS A 277 5.94 2.35 20.81
C LYS A 277 4.88 3.18 21.52
N TYR A 278 4.53 2.81 22.75
CA TYR A 278 3.70 3.63 23.62
C TYR A 278 4.56 4.27 24.69
N ARG A 279 4.62 5.60 24.73
CA ARG A 279 5.43 6.38 25.67
C ARG A 279 4.67 7.63 26.12
N ASN A 280 4.68 7.89 27.41
CA ASN A 280 4.09 9.11 28.00
C ASN A 280 2.63 9.35 27.54
N GLY A 281 1.81 8.29 27.50
CA GLY A 281 0.40 8.39 27.13
C GLY A 281 0.14 8.54 25.63
N LYS A 282 1.15 8.36 24.77
CA LYS A 282 1.00 8.48 23.30
C LYS A 282 1.72 7.38 22.54
N ILE A 283 1.24 7.11 21.34
CA ILE A 283 1.96 6.33 20.35
C ILE A 283 3.11 7.17 19.81
N VAL A 284 4.30 6.61 19.75
CA VAL A 284 5.48 7.22 19.14
C VAL A 284 6.08 6.27 18.12
N TYR A 285 6.63 6.84 17.06
CA TYR A 285 7.28 6.08 15.99
C TYR A 285 8.81 6.22 16.12
N ASP A 286 9.49 5.09 16.10
CA ASP A 286 10.94 5.00 16.21
C ASP A 286 11.56 4.48 14.91
N PRO A 287 12.08 5.37 14.04
CA PRO A 287 12.66 4.97 12.76
C PRO A 287 13.92 4.09 12.87
N SER A 288 14.54 4.00 14.04
CA SER A 288 15.71 3.14 14.24
C SER A 288 15.37 1.67 14.34
N GLU A 289 14.10 1.35 14.56
CA GLU A 289 13.60 -0.01 14.73
C GLU A 289 12.93 -0.60 13.48
N THR A 290 12.71 0.21 12.44
CA THR A 290 12.12 -0.30 11.21
C THR A 290 13.17 -0.88 10.29
N SER A 291 12.86 -2.01 9.67
CA SER A 291 13.66 -2.62 8.58
C SER A 291 13.36 -2.00 7.20
N ASN A 292 12.50 -1.00 7.13
CA ASN A 292 12.10 -0.35 5.89
C ASN A 292 13.11 0.69 5.42
N GLY A 293 14.15 0.24 4.69
CA GLY A 293 15.16 1.14 4.13
C GLY A 293 14.62 2.21 3.15
N LYS A 294 13.37 2.09 2.69
CA LYS A 294 12.74 3.12 1.84
C LYS A 294 12.17 4.28 2.64
N VAL A 295 11.95 4.08 3.94
CA VAL A 295 11.44 5.07 4.89
C VAL A 295 12.58 5.85 5.54
N THR A 296 13.69 5.18 5.85
CA THR A 296 14.79 5.75 6.65
C THR A 296 15.76 6.62 5.88
N LYS A 297 15.73 6.60 4.53
CA LYS A 297 16.60 7.41 3.68
C LYS A 297 16.25 8.90 3.77
N ASN A 298 17.26 9.75 3.60
CA ASN A 298 17.04 11.18 3.44
C ASN A 298 16.50 11.47 2.02
N ARG A 299 15.60 12.44 1.93
CA ARG A 299 15.13 13.02 0.69
C ARG A 299 15.92 14.30 0.38
N THR A 300 16.27 14.49 -0.87
CA THR A 300 16.71 15.79 -1.38
C THR A 300 15.46 16.57 -1.82
N MET A 301 15.20 17.68 -1.16
CA MET A 301 14.07 18.57 -1.39
C MET A 301 14.26 19.39 -2.69
N GLU A 302 13.19 20.06 -3.19
CA GLU A 302 13.28 20.92 -4.37
C GLU A 302 14.32 22.05 -4.20
N ASP A 303 14.54 22.55 -2.98
CA ASP A 303 15.54 23.55 -2.65
C ASP A 303 16.97 23.01 -2.49
N GLY A 304 17.16 21.70 -2.69
CA GLY A 304 18.44 21.02 -2.54
C GLY A 304 18.82 20.61 -1.11
N THR A 305 18.03 20.96 -0.11
CA THR A 305 18.27 20.52 1.29
C THR A 305 17.94 19.03 1.45
N LYS A 306 18.56 18.39 2.45
CA LYS A 306 18.28 16.99 2.79
C LYS A 306 17.44 16.93 4.06
N GLN A 307 16.27 16.28 3.97
CA GLN A 307 15.36 16.09 5.09
C GLN A 307 14.97 14.62 5.26
N ASN A 308 14.55 14.27 6.48
CA ASN A 308 14.10 12.92 6.82
C ASN A 308 12.67 12.98 7.36
N PHE A 309 11.78 12.21 6.74
CA PHE A 309 10.36 12.14 7.08
C PHE A 309 9.96 10.77 7.62
N ALA A 310 10.92 10.00 8.13
CA ALA A 310 10.69 8.62 8.54
C ALA A 310 9.55 8.45 9.55
N LYS A 311 9.46 9.35 10.55
CA LYS A 311 8.37 9.29 11.54
C LYS A 311 6.98 9.51 10.92
N GLU A 312 6.89 10.42 9.95
CA GLU A 312 5.65 10.68 9.22
C GLU A 312 5.26 9.49 8.34
N LEU A 313 6.23 8.92 7.62
CA LEU A 313 6.00 7.75 6.78
C LEU A 313 5.60 6.51 7.60
N LEU A 314 6.19 6.29 8.77
CA LEU A 314 5.76 5.22 9.69
C LEU A 314 4.32 5.44 10.20
N LYS A 315 3.94 6.68 10.46
CA LYS A 315 2.55 7.01 10.81
C LYS A 315 1.58 6.68 9.68
N HIS A 316 1.94 7.00 8.43
CA HIS A 316 1.16 6.64 7.25
C HIS A 316 1.08 5.12 7.06
N GLU A 317 2.16 4.39 7.34
CA GLU A 317 2.19 2.94 7.28
C GLU A 317 1.12 2.30 8.19
N ILE A 318 1.03 2.79 9.44
CA ILE A 318 0.01 2.31 10.38
C ILE A 318 -1.42 2.67 9.95
N ARG A 319 -1.58 3.76 9.21
CA ARG A 319 -2.89 4.15 8.67
C ARG A 319 -3.35 3.24 7.52
N VAL A 320 -2.43 2.68 6.77
CA VAL A 320 -2.73 1.76 5.65
C VAL A 320 -3.08 0.36 6.14
N LEU A 321 -2.52 -0.07 7.29
CA LEU A 321 -2.85 -1.34 7.96
C LEU A 321 -4.24 -1.31 8.58
#